data_79457a5c9608c2c82751f5de330fdb5a
#
_entry.id   79457a5c9608c2c82751f5de330fdb5a
#
_cell.length_a   1.000
_cell.length_b   1.000
_cell.length_c   1.000
_cell.angle_alpha   90.00
_cell.angle_beta   90.00
_cell.angle_gamma   90.00
#
_symmetry.space_group_name_H-M   'P 1'
#
loop_
_entity.id
_entity.type
_entity.pdbx_description
1 polymer ?
#
loop_
_entity_poly.entity_id
_entity_poly.type
_entity_poly.pdbx_seq_one_letter_code
_entity_poly.pdbx_strand_id
1 'polypeptide(L)'
;MPVKLRLQRHGKKGKPFYWLVAADSRAKRDGRYLEKLGTYNPNTNPASVNIDIDRAVNWMEKGAQPTDTARNLLSYKGAMLKYHLNGGVRKGALTQEVADQKLAEWLKEKEANIQAKKEGLTKSEAEAAAKRLAAEKEASEKRLAAAAAEEAEAVAEQEPATEETPAETEAAPEEVKEETPAEEASAEEEAPAEEVKAEEAPAAEAAAEDTPAEEGKTDAVEKEAE
;
A
#
# COMPACT_ATOMS: atom_id res chain seq x y z
N MET A 1 -29.77 -14.61 -17.19
CA MET A 1 -28.45 -15.28 -17.07
C MET A 1 -27.98 -15.13 -15.65
N PRO A 2 -27.59 -16.19 -14.94
CA PRO A 2 -27.11 -16.07 -13.57
C PRO A 2 -25.73 -15.38 -13.56
N VAL A 3 -25.64 -14.25 -12.87
CA VAL A 3 -24.40 -13.51 -12.68
C VAL A 3 -23.75 -13.96 -11.38
N LYS A 4 -22.42 -14.15 -11.39
CA LYS A 4 -21.64 -14.47 -10.21
C LYS A 4 -20.60 -13.38 -9.94
N LEU A 5 -20.40 -13.06 -8.65
CA LEU A 5 -19.28 -12.25 -8.20
C LEU A 5 -18.12 -13.19 -7.89
N ARG A 6 -17.03 -13.09 -8.64
CA ARG A 6 -15.90 -14.01 -8.55
C ARG A 6 -14.56 -13.31 -8.75
N LEU A 7 -13.49 -13.99 -8.34
CA LEU A 7 -12.13 -13.52 -8.54
C LEU A 7 -11.61 -14.00 -9.90
N GLN A 8 -11.00 -13.07 -10.63
CA GLN A 8 -10.15 -13.35 -11.80
C GLN A 8 -8.69 -13.21 -11.38
N ARG A 9 -7.84 -14.10 -11.88
CA ARG A 9 -6.42 -14.08 -11.58
C ARG A 9 -5.66 -13.29 -12.63
N HIS A 10 -4.89 -12.32 -12.16
CA HIS A 10 -3.94 -11.52 -12.92
C HIS A 10 -2.55 -11.57 -12.25
N GLY A 11 -1.60 -10.77 -12.74
CA GLY A 11 -0.26 -10.69 -12.19
C GLY A 11 0.71 -11.71 -12.79
N LYS A 12 1.92 -11.77 -12.21
CA LYS A 12 3.03 -12.61 -12.68
C LYS A 12 3.03 -13.98 -11.99
N LYS A 13 3.86 -14.90 -12.50
CA LYS A 13 4.18 -16.17 -11.83
C LYS A 13 4.80 -15.85 -10.45
N GLY A 14 4.29 -16.47 -9.38
CA GLY A 14 4.72 -16.22 -8.01
C GLY A 14 4.13 -14.97 -7.33
N LYS A 15 3.61 -13.98 -8.09
CA LYS A 15 2.99 -12.76 -7.54
C LYS A 15 1.57 -12.60 -8.07
N PRO A 16 0.58 -13.37 -7.56
CA PRO A 16 -0.80 -13.28 -8.01
C PRO A 16 -1.43 -11.96 -7.59
N PHE A 17 -2.28 -11.44 -8.46
CA PHE A 17 -3.11 -10.28 -8.22
C PHE A 17 -4.52 -10.60 -8.70
N TYR A 18 -5.54 -10.27 -7.94
CA TYR A 18 -6.91 -10.67 -8.25
C TYR A 18 -7.82 -9.48 -8.47
N TRP A 19 -8.69 -9.61 -9.44
CA TRP A 19 -9.81 -8.69 -9.65
C TRP A 19 -11.10 -9.34 -9.17
N LEU A 20 -11.86 -8.61 -8.37
CA LEU A 20 -13.24 -8.98 -8.08
C LEU A 20 -14.12 -8.43 -9.19
N VAL A 21 -14.84 -9.33 -9.85
CA VAL A 21 -15.64 -8.98 -11.01
C VAL A 21 -17.03 -9.60 -10.93
N ALA A 22 -17.99 -8.91 -11.54
CA ALA A 22 -19.30 -9.48 -11.89
C ALA A 22 -19.18 -10.12 -13.28
N ALA A 23 -19.45 -11.41 -13.38
CA ALA A 23 -19.36 -12.15 -14.63
C ALA A 23 -20.47 -13.18 -14.77
N ASP A 24 -20.80 -13.54 -16.01
CA ASP A 24 -21.69 -14.65 -16.29
C ASP A 24 -21.11 -15.96 -15.74
N SER A 25 -21.96 -16.77 -15.14
CA SER A 25 -21.58 -18.06 -14.56
C SER A 25 -20.97 -19.04 -15.57
N ARG A 26 -21.34 -18.91 -16.86
CA ARG A 26 -20.84 -19.75 -17.95
C ARG A 26 -19.47 -19.32 -18.48
N ALA A 27 -19.07 -18.07 -18.25
CA ALA A 27 -17.79 -17.55 -18.73
C ALA A 27 -16.61 -18.23 -18.02
N LYS A 28 -15.48 -18.40 -18.72
CA LYS A 28 -14.22 -18.88 -18.13
C LYS A 28 -13.78 -17.95 -16.98
N ARG A 29 -12.98 -18.49 -16.02
CA ARG A 29 -12.54 -17.72 -14.85
C ARG A 29 -11.95 -16.35 -15.23
N ASP A 30 -10.99 -16.32 -16.12
CA ASP A 30 -10.26 -15.11 -16.55
C ASP A 30 -10.80 -14.57 -17.90
N GLY A 31 -12.04 -14.93 -18.24
CA GLY A 31 -12.70 -14.51 -19.46
C GLY A 31 -13.40 -13.17 -19.33
N ARG A 32 -14.38 -12.95 -20.23
CA ARG A 32 -15.17 -11.72 -20.28
C ARG A 32 -15.94 -11.51 -18.97
N TYR A 33 -15.90 -10.31 -18.46
CA TYR A 33 -16.66 -9.87 -17.29
C TYR A 33 -17.58 -8.70 -17.66
N LEU A 34 -18.59 -8.46 -16.84
CA LEU A 34 -19.56 -7.37 -17.03
C LEU A 34 -19.00 -6.09 -16.40
N GLU A 35 -18.55 -6.18 -15.14
CA GLU A 35 -18.03 -5.05 -14.38
C GLU A 35 -16.94 -5.48 -13.43
N LYS A 36 -15.91 -4.62 -13.25
CA LYS A 36 -14.86 -4.77 -12.25
C LYS A 36 -15.27 -4.02 -10.98
N LEU A 37 -15.40 -4.73 -9.88
CA LEU A 37 -15.83 -4.20 -8.58
C LEU A 37 -14.65 -3.81 -7.68
N GLY A 38 -13.47 -4.37 -7.94
CA GLY A 38 -12.30 -4.05 -7.13
C GLY A 38 -11.11 -4.95 -7.37
N THR A 39 -10.12 -4.81 -6.50
CA THR A 39 -8.86 -5.54 -6.55
C THR A 39 -8.51 -6.16 -5.21
N TYR A 40 -7.83 -7.29 -5.26
CA TYR A 40 -7.31 -8.00 -4.10
C TYR A 40 -5.85 -8.38 -4.34
N ASN A 41 -4.98 -7.92 -3.45
CA ASN A 41 -3.56 -8.24 -3.48
C ASN A 41 -3.18 -9.04 -2.22
N PRO A 42 -2.90 -10.33 -2.33
CA PRO A 42 -2.48 -11.17 -1.21
C PRO A 42 -1.00 -11.03 -0.85
N ASN A 43 -0.18 -10.38 -1.71
CA ASN A 43 1.28 -10.34 -1.54
C ASN A 43 1.75 -9.38 -0.44
N THR A 44 0.84 -8.56 0.10
CA THR A 44 1.12 -7.63 1.21
C THR A 44 0.60 -8.19 2.53
N ASN A 45 1.24 -7.86 3.63
CA ASN A 45 0.76 -8.20 4.96
C ASN A 45 0.51 -6.90 5.77
N PRO A 46 -0.74 -6.60 6.12
CA PRO A 46 -1.97 -7.29 5.76
C PRO A 46 -2.31 -7.19 4.27
N ALA A 47 -3.07 -8.17 3.76
CA ALA A 47 -3.49 -8.20 2.37
C ALA A 47 -4.29 -6.93 1.98
N SER A 48 -3.97 -6.37 0.82
CA SER A 48 -4.63 -5.17 0.32
C SER A 48 -5.93 -5.54 -0.40
N VAL A 49 -7.05 -5.01 0.09
CA VAL A 49 -8.40 -5.23 -0.46
C VAL A 49 -9.00 -3.87 -0.80
N ASN A 50 -9.16 -3.57 -2.07
CA ASN A 50 -9.79 -2.36 -2.56
C ASN A 50 -11.04 -2.72 -3.37
N ILE A 51 -12.21 -2.61 -2.77
CA ILE A 51 -13.49 -3.03 -3.34
C ILE A 51 -14.48 -1.88 -3.17
N ASP A 52 -15.21 -1.59 -4.23
CA ASP A 52 -16.33 -0.66 -4.24
C ASP A 52 -17.56 -1.36 -3.63
N ILE A 53 -17.94 -0.92 -2.43
CA ILE A 53 -19.00 -1.52 -1.64
C ILE A 53 -20.36 -1.31 -2.31
N ASP A 54 -20.61 -0.11 -2.84
CA ASP A 54 -21.92 0.27 -3.39
C ASP A 54 -22.24 -0.49 -4.66
N ARG A 55 -21.25 -0.60 -5.55
CA ARG A 55 -21.39 -1.39 -6.77
C ARG A 55 -21.60 -2.87 -6.46
N ALA A 56 -20.85 -3.41 -5.48
CA ALA A 56 -21.01 -4.80 -5.09
C ALA A 56 -22.41 -5.08 -4.52
N VAL A 57 -22.95 -4.19 -3.66
CA VAL A 57 -24.29 -4.31 -3.11
C VAL A 57 -25.33 -4.21 -4.21
N ASN A 58 -25.20 -3.28 -5.14
CA ASN A 58 -26.12 -3.14 -6.28
C ASN A 58 -26.20 -4.43 -7.13
N TRP A 59 -25.05 -5.07 -7.40
CA TRP A 59 -25.04 -6.36 -8.09
C TRP A 59 -25.71 -7.47 -7.30
N MET A 60 -25.50 -7.53 -5.97
CA MET A 60 -26.18 -8.51 -5.10
C MET A 60 -27.69 -8.28 -5.04
N GLU A 61 -28.14 -7.03 -5.04
CA GLU A 61 -29.56 -6.68 -5.11
C GLU A 61 -30.20 -7.08 -6.43
N LYS A 62 -29.45 -7.00 -7.53
CA LYS A 62 -29.85 -7.51 -8.85
C LYS A 62 -29.81 -9.05 -8.95
N GLY A 63 -29.42 -9.73 -7.86
CA GLY A 63 -29.41 -11.19 -7.79
C GLY A 63 -28.08 -11.85 -8.16
N ALA A 64 -26.98 -11.11 -8.25
CA ALA A 64 -25.66 -11.70 -8.44
C ALA A 64 -25.22 -12.49 -7.19
N GLN A 65 -24.77 -13.72 -7.40
CA GLN A 65 -24.34 -14.60 -6.31
C GLN A 65 -22.83 -14.55 -6.12
N PRO A 66 -22.31 -14.17 -4.94
CA PRO A 66 -20.89 -14.23 -4.67
C PRO A 66 -20.43 -15.68 -4.49
N THR A 67 -19.24 -16.02 -5.02
CA THR A 67 -18.52 -17.24 -4.67
C THR A 67 -18.05 -17.16 -3.21
N ASP A 68 -17.69 -18.28 -2.58
CA ASP A 68 -17.31 -18.32 -1.16
C ASP A 68 -16.12 -17.41 -0.86
N THR A 69 -15.07 -17.43 -1.68
CA THR A 69 -13.93 -16.52 -1.56
C THR A 69 -14.31 -15.06 -1.75
N ALA A 70 -15.16 -14.75 -2.73
CA ALA A 70 -15.65 -13.39 -2.94
C ALA A 70 -16.51 -12.92 -1.77
N ARG A 71 -17.36 -13.79 -1.22
CA ARG A 71 -18.19 -13.51 -0.04
C ARG A 71 -17.32 -13.14 1.17
N ASN A 72 -16.23 -13.86 1.41
CA ASN A 72 -15.30 -13.57 2.50
C ASN A 72 -14.66 -12.19 2.34
N LEU A 73 -14.21 -11.82 1.13
CA LEU A 73 -13.64 -10.50 0.85
C LEU A 73 -14.69 -9.38 0.97
N LEU A 74 -15.91 -9.61 0.48
CA LEU A 74 -17.02 -8.67 0.61
C LEU A 74 -17.45 -8.49 2.07
N SER A 75 -17.46 -9.57 2.85
CA SER A 75 -17.69 -9.52 4.30
C SER A 75 -16.60 -8.75 5.02
N TYR A 76 -15.33 -8.97 4.65
CA TYR A 76 -14.20 -8.25 5.22
C TYR A 76 -14.30 -6.74 5.03
N LYS A 77 -14.81 -6.27 3.89
CA LYS A 77 -15.03 -4.85 3.57
C LYS A 77 -16.39 -4.31 4.03
N GLY A 78 -17.29 -5.14 4.53
CA GLY A 78 -18.60 -4.72 5.01
C GLY A 78 -19.71 -4.67 3.96
N ALA A 79 -19.45 -5.06 2.70
CA ALA A 79 -20.46 -5.08 1.66
C ALA A 79 -21.63 -6.05 1.98
N MET A 80 -21.34 -7.18 2.61
CA MET A 80 -22.36 -8.13 3.05
C MET A 80 -23.22 -7.56 4.16
N LEU A 81 -22.64 -6.79 5.09
CA LEU A 81 -23.38 -6.10 6.14
C LEU A 81 -24.30 -5.03 5.54
N LYS A 82 -23.78 -4.18 4.65
CA LYS A 82 -24.57 -3.17 3.95
C LYS A 82 -25.75 -3.80 3.19
N TYR A 83 -25.51 -4.88 2.47
CA TYR A 83 -26.56 -5.63 1.77
C TYR A 83 -27.65 -6.14 2.73
N HIS A 84 -27.25 -6.67 3.91
CA HIS A 84 -28.19 -7.14 4.92
C HIS A 84 -29.01 -5.99 5.51
N LEU A 85 -28.38 -4.86 5.86
CA LEU A 85 -29.04 -3.68 6.39
C LEU A 85 -30.01 -3.08 5.38
N ASN A 86 -29.64 -2.97 4.10
CA ASN A 86 -30.55 -2.56 3.02
C ASN A 86 -31.75 -3.50 2.90
N GLY A 87 -31.53 -4.80 3.09
CA GLY A 87 -32.61 -5.78 3.15
C GLY A 87 -33.57 -5.53 4.32
N GLY A 88 -33.05 -5.09 5.47
CA GLY A 88 -33.83 -4.69 6.63
C GLY A 88 -34.69 -3.44 6.37
N VAL A 89 -34.11 -2.43 5.72
CA VAL A 89 -34.80 -1.21 5.32
C VAL A 89 -35.94 -1.52 4.34
N ARG A 90 -35.70 -2.34 3.31
CA ARG A 90 -36.71 -2.76 2.36
C ARG A 90 -37.90 -3.52 3.01
N LYS A 91 -37.65 -4.24 4.09
CA LYS A 91 -38.68 -4.95 4.87
C LYS A 91 -39.34 -4.07 5.91
N GLY A 92 -38.94 -2.82 6.06
CA GLY A 92 -39.49 -1.89 7.05
C GLY A 92 -39.03 -2.18 8.52
N ALA A 93 -38.05 -3.05 8.73
CA ALA A 93 -37.55 -3.40 10.05
C ALA A 93 -36.56 -2.37 10.60
N LEU A 94 -35.92 -1.57 9.72
CA LEU A 94 -34.92 -0.57 10.08
C LEU A 94 -35.16 0.71 9.28
N THR A 95 -34.84 1.86 9.88
CA THR A 95 -34.77 3.13 9.14
C THR A 95 -33.40 3.23 8.44
N GLN A 96 -33.35 4.03 7.38
CA GLN A 96 -32.10 4.25 6.62
C GLN A 96 -31.00 4.80 7.53
N GLU A 97 -31.34 5.76 8.37
CA GLU A 97 -30.37 6.40 9.28
C GLU A 97 -29.71 5.41 10.25
N VAL A 98 -30.51 4.50 10.83
CA VAL A 98 -29.99 3.46 11.74
C VAL A 98 -29.12 2.44 10.98
N ALA A 99 -29.45 2.14 9.74
CA ALA A 99 -28.62 1.27 8.90
C ALA A 99 -27.25 1.91 8.62
N ASP A 100 -27.23 3.19 8.26
CA ASP A 100 -25.99 3.92 7.96
C ASP A 100 -25.11 4.10 9.22
N GLN A 101 -25.72 4.38 10.36
CA GLN A 101 -24.99 4.44 11.66
C GLN A 101 -24.31 3.12 12.00
N LYS A 102 -25.03 2.00 11.92
CA LYS A 102 -24.45 0.67 12.19
C LYS A 102 -23.34 0.30 11.23
N LEU A 103 -23.46 0.71 9.96
CA LEU A 103 -22.40 0.50 8.98
C LEU A 103 -21.16 1.34 9.31
N ALA A 104 -21.34 2.60 9.68
CA ALA A 104 -20.25 3.51 10.04
C ALA A 104 -19.51 3.06 11.31
N GLU A 105 -20.23 2.59 12.33
CA GLU A 105 -19.63 2.03 13.54
C GLU A 105 -18.77 0.82 13.22
N TRP A 106 -19.31 -0.11 12.45
CA TRP A 106 -18.60 -1.32 12.07
C TRP A 106 -17.33 -1.01 11.24
N LEU A 107 -17.40 -0.02 10.32
CA LEU A 107 -16.23 0.40 9.53
C LEU A 107 -15.13 0.97 10.42
N LYS A 108 -15.47 1.82 11.40
CA LYS A 108 -14.53 2.38 12.37
C LYS A 108 -13.83 1.28 13.18
N GLU A 109 -14.58 0.31 13.69
CA GLU A 109 -14.01 -0.83 14.42
C GLU A 109 -13.05 -1.64 13.56
N LYS A 110 -13.42 -1.87 12.31
CA LYS A 110 -12.57 -2.61 11.35
C LYS A 110 -11.30 -1.87 11.01
N GLU A 111 -11.38 -0.58 10.80
CA GLU A 111 -10.20 0.26 10.52
C GLU A 111 -9.25 0.27 11.73
N ALA A 112 -9.78 0.44 12.94
CA ALA A 112 -8.98 0.37 14.17
C ALA A 112 -8.27 -0.98 14.32
N ASN A 113 -8.96 -2.08 14.06
CA ASN A 113 -8.38 -3.43 14.13
C ASN A 113 -7.29 -3.65 13.03
N ILE A 114 -7.49 -3.11 11.83
CA ILE A 114 -6.49 -3.19 10.76
C ILE A 114 -5.27 -2.35 11.12
N GLN A 115 -5.46 -1.18 11.69
CA GLN A 115 -4.39 -0.28 12.10
C GLN A 115 -3.57 -0.89 13.25
N ALA A 116 -4.22 -1.41 14.28
CA ALA A 116 -3.56 -2.13 15.36
C ALA A 116 -2.71 -3.31 14.86
N LYS A 117 -3.22 -4.06 13.88
CA LYS A 117 -2.46 -5.15 13.25
C LYS A 117 -1.24 -4.63 12.48
N LYS A 118 -1.36 -3.53 11.74
CA LYS A 118 -0.22 -2.92 11.04
C LYS A 118 0.84 -2.46 12.02
N GLU A 119 0.45 -1.77 13.07
CA GLU A 119 1.37 -1.31 14.12
C GLU A 119 2.04 -2.47 14.86
N GLY A 120 1.30 -3.55 15.13
CA GLY A 120 1.88 -4.76 15.70
C GLY A 120 2.94 -5.40 14.80
N LEU A 121 2.70 -5.45 13.49
CA LEU A 121 3.68 -5.97 12.52
C LEU A 121 4.91 -5.08 12.41
N THR A 122 4.75 -3.76 12.33
CA THR A 122 5.89 -2.84 12.26
C THR A 122 6.74 -2.88 13.54
N LYS A 123 6.12 -3.00 14.72
CA LYS A 123 6.84 -3.19 15.99
C LYS A 123 7.62 -4.51 16.00
N SER A 124 7.00 -5.60 15.60
CA SER A 124 7.68 -6.91 15.55
C SER A 124 8.83 -6.95 14.55
N GLU A 125 8.69 -6.29 13.41
CA GLU A 125 9.76 -6.15 12.42
C GLU A 125 10.91 -5.28 12.94
N ALA A 126 10.59 -4.17 13.62
CA ALA A 126 11.59 -3.29 14.24
C ALA A 126 12.35 -4.01 15.36
N GLU A 127 11.68 -4.77 16.22
CA GLU A 127 12.32 -5.58 17.27
C GLU A 127 13.20 -6.68 16.67
N ALA A 128 12.72 -7.35 15.63
CA ALA A 128 13.51 -8.38 14.94
C ALA A 128 14.76 -7.78 14.28
N ALA A 129 14.63 -6.60 13.65
CA ALA A 129 15.74 -5.87 13.06
C ALA A 129 16.75 -5.42 14.13
N ALA A 130 16.28 -4.90 15.26
CA ALA A 130 17.14 -4.50 16.38
C ALA A 130 17.93 -5.69 16.97
N LYS A 131 17.27 -6.83 17.15
CA LYS A 131 17.94 -8.08 17.61
C LYS A 131 18.99 -8.57 16.62
N ARG A 132 18.69 -8.49 15.32
CA ARG A 132 19.67 -8.87 14.27
C ARG A 132 20.89 -7.95 14.28
N LEU A 133 20.67 -6.64 14.37
CA LEU A 133 21.74 -5.66 14.47
C LEU A 133 22.60 -5.83 15.73
N ALA A 134 21.97 -6.13 16.88
CA ALA A 134 22.70 -6.43 18.12
C ALA A 134 23.57 -7.68 17.97
N ALA A 135 23.01 -8.76 17.44
CA ALA A 135 23.76 -10.00 17.20
C ALA A 135 24.91 -9.82 16.18
N GLU A 136 24.69 -8.99 15.16
CA GLU A 136 25.73 -8.67 14.17
C GLU A 136 26.87 -7.86 14.79
N LYS A 137 26.55 -6.87 15.63
CA LYS A 137 27.57 -6.10 16.38
C LYS A 137 28.34 -6.99 17.30
N GLU A 138 27.71 -7.85 18.10
CA GLU A 138 28.41 -8.80 18.95
C GLU A 138 29.33 -9.77 18.14
N ALA A 139 28.85 -10.23 16.99
CA ALA A 139 29.66 -11.08 16.12
C ALA A 139 30.86 -10.34 15.51
N SER A 140 30.67 -9.07 15.13
CA SER A 140 31.78 -8.23 14.62
C SER A 140 32.79 -7.91 15.70
N GLU A 141 32.37 -7.57 16.92
CA GLU A 141 33.23 -7.35 18.05
C GLU A 141 34.04 -8.59 18.43
N LYS A 142 33.39 -9.76 18.43
CA LYS A 142 34.09 -11.04 18.66
C LYS A 142 35.16 -11.34 17.59
N ARG A 143 34.86 -11.03 16.32
CA ARG A 143 35.82 -11.21 15.22
C ARG A 143 36.97 -10.25 15.35
N LEU A 144 36.72 -8.98 15.69
CA LEU A 144 37.79 -7.99 15.93
C LEU A 144 38.64 -8.34 17.14
N ALA A 145 38.04 -8.79 18.24
CA ALA A 145 38.74 -9.25 19.40
C ALA A 145 39.60 -10.51 19.13
N ALA A 146 39.07 -11.44 18.33
CA ALA A 146 39.80 -12.62 17.91
C ALA A 146 41.01 -12.26 17.00
N ALA A 147 40.81 -11.36 16.03
CA ALA A 147 41.86 -10.88 15.15
C ALA A 147 42.96 -10.13 15.94
N ALA A 148 42.57 -9.28 16.88
CA ALA A 148 43.52 -8.57 17.74
C ALA A 148 44.31 -9.52 18.66
N ALA A 149 43.69 -10.61 19.14
CA ALA A 149 44.36 -11.63 19.91
C ALA A 149 45.35 -12.42 19.05
N GLU A 150 45.01 -12.73 17.84
CA GLU A 150 45.87 -13.44 16.87
C GLU A 150 47.05 -12.57 16.43
N GLU A 151 46.83 -11.26 16.22
CA GLU A 151 47.94 -10.31 15.97
C GLU A 151 48.85 -10.15 17.17
N ALA A 152 48.32 -10.10 18.40
CA ALA A 152 49.10 -10.03 19.61
C ALA A 152 49.96 -11.30 19.84
N GLU A 153 49.42 -12.48 19.51
CA GLU A 153 50.11 -13.76 19.58
C GLU A 153 51.22 -13.85 18.50
N ALA A 154 50.93 -13.35 17.28
CA ALA A 154 51.91 -13.29 16.19
C ALA A 154 53.07 -12.30 16.49
N VAL A 155 52.80 -11.20 17.19
CA VAL A 155 53.85 -10.24 17.65
C VAL A 155 54.66 -10.82 18.79
N ALA A 156 54.02 -11.61 19.69
CA ALA A 156 54.76 -12.27 20.80
C ALA A 156 55.64 -13.43 20.31
N GLU A 157 55.37 -14.05 19.18
CA GLU A 157 56.19 -15.12 18.59
C GLU A 157 57.35 -14.60 17.75
N GLN A 158 57.41 -13.27 17.49
CA GLN A 158 58.51 -12.61 16.75
C GLN A 158 59.59 -11.97 17.63
N GLU A 159 59.53 -12.07 18.96
CA GLU A 159 60.66 -11.72 19.85
C GLU A 159 61.11 -12.98 20.54
N PRO A 160 62.17 -13.69 20.05
CA PRO A 160 63.51 -13.42 20.54
C PRO A 160 64.60 -13.72 19.49
N ALA A 161 65.42 -12.79 19.21
CA ALA A 161 66.85 -12.95 18.92
C ALA A 161 67.42 -11.74 18.14
N THR A 162 67.85 -10.80 18.85
CA THR A 162 69.15 -10.12 18.57
C THR A 162 69.46 -9.08 19.66
N GLU A 163 70.13 -9.55 20.71
CA GLU A 163 71.10 -8.74 21.41
C GLU A 163 72.41 -8.90 20.66
N GLU A 164 73.00 -7.84 20.25
CA GLU A 164 74.36 -7.33 20.46
C GLU A 164 74.74 -6.22 19.47
N THR A 165 74.72 -5.08 19.91
CA THR A 165 75.61 -3.91 19.99
C THR A 165 76.79 -3.75 18.97
N PRO A 166 77.49 -2.58 19.01
CA PRO A 166 77.16 -1.31 18.36
C PRO A 166 78.35 -0.85 17.48
N ALA A 167 78.11 0.13 16.62
CA ALA A 167 79.15 1.14 16.26
C ALA A 167 78.59 2.06 15.16
N GLU A 168 78.32 3.28 15.55
CA GLU A 168 78.99 4.48 15.07
C GLU A 168 79.23 4.57 13.56
N THR A 169 78.54 5.42 12.86
CA THR A 169 79.09 6.58 12.18
C THR A 169 78.06 7.46 11.53
N GLU A 170 78.13 8.72 11.86
CA GLU A 170 77.66 9.95 11.25
C GLU A 170 77.23 9.89 9.76
N ALA A 171 76.17 10.55 9.45
CA ALA A 171 76.16 11.77 8.66
C ALA A 171 74.70 12.04 8.22
N ALA A 172 74.24 13.21 8.58
CA ALA A 172 73.06 13.88 8.07
C ALA A 172 73.23 14.37 6.61
N PRO A 173 72.30 15.15 6.09
CA PRO A 173 70.93 14.89 5.73
C PRO A 173 70.74 15.20 4.22
N GLU A 174 69.71 14.69 3.65
CA GLU A 174 69.15 15.37 2.42
C GLU A 174 67.67 15.19 2.32
N GLU A 175 67.07 16.36 2.30
CA GLU A 175 65.69 16.65 1.84
C GLU A 175 65.36 15.85 0.61
N VAL A 176 64.05 15.54 0.43
CA VAL A 176 63.27 16.03 -0.68
C VAL A 176 61.97 15.27 -0.80
N LYS A 177 60.87 16.03 -0.72
CA LYS A 177 59.55 15.91 -1.38
C LYS A 177 58.67 14.71 -0.99
N GLU A 178 57.62 14.91 -0.23
CA GLU A 178 56.33 15.49 -0.70
C GLU A 178 55.92 15.01 -2.09
N GLU A 179 55.11 13.98 -2.13
CA GLU A 179 54.11 13.80 -3.15
C GLU A 179 52.96 12.98 -2.60
N THR A 180 51.90 13.71 -2.26
CA THR A 180 50.53 13.23 -2.29
C THR A 180 50.14 13.00 -3.75
N PRO A 181 49.31 12.04 -4.05
CA PRO A 181 48.27 12.29 -5.04
C PRO A 181 46.89 12.28 -4.38
N ALA A 182 46.37 13.40 -4.39
CA ALA A 182 45.03 13.84 -4.73
C ALA A 182 44.26 12.84 -5.60
N GLU A 183 43.01 12.60 -5.16
CA GLU A 183 41.84 13.05 -5.89
C GLU A 183 41.68 12.45 -7.30
N GLU A 184 40.75 11.51 -7.41
CA GLU A 184 39.84 11.53 -8.56
C GLU A 184 38.42 11.29 -8.09
N ALA A 185 37.77 12.45 -7.96
CA ALA A 185 36.37 12.62 -8.12
C ALA A 185 36.08 12.52 -9.62
N SER A 186 35.05 11.83 -9.97
CA SER A 186 34.14 12.04 -11.10
C SER A 186 33.15 10.87 -11.09
N ALA A 187 31.90 11.05 -11.31
CA ALA A 187 31.15 11.94 -12.17
C ALA A 187 29.75 12.08 -11.60
N GLU A 188 29.32 13.17 -11.49
CA GLU A 188 28.24 13.89 -12.16
C GLU A 188 27.56 13.07 -13.24
N GLU A 189 26.31 12.67 -12.99
CA GLU A 189 25.33 12.47 -14.05
C GLU A 189 24.05 13.23 -13.69
N GLU A 190 23.97 14.37 -14.32
CA GLU A 190 22.85 15.26 -14.44
C GLU A 190 21.61 14.50 -14.89
N ALA A 191 20.53 14.66 -14.15
CA ALA A 191 19.19 14.47 -14.68
C ALA A 191 18.73 15.80 -15.31
N PRO A 192 18.28 15.82 -16.56
CA PRO A 192 17.70 17.03 -17.11
C PRO A 192 16.28 17.23 -16.57
N ALA A 193 16.09 18.35 -15.91
CA ALA A 193 14.80 18.93 -15.64
C ALA A 193 14.13 19.31 -16.96
N GLU A 194 13.08 18.62 -17.32
CA GLU A 194 12.20 19.01 -18.42
C GLU A 194 11.10 19.91 -17.87
N GLU A 195 11.30 21.16 -18.17
CA GLU A 195 10.41 22.29 -18.03
C GLU A 195 9.15 22.03 -18.86
N VAL A 196 8.02 21.72 -18.22
CA VAL A 196 6.74 21.73 -18.90
C VAL A 196 6.05 23.04 -18.63
N LYS A 197 6.20 23.87 -19.60
CA LYS A 197 5.55 25.16 -19.90
C LYS A 197 4.05 25.09 -19.62
N ALA A 198 3.63 25.97 -18.75
CA ALA A 198 2.25 26.34 -18.58
C ALA A 198 1.71 26.93 -19.89
N GLU A 199 0.73 26.30 -20.48
CA GLU A 199 -0.08 26.86 -21.55
C GLU A 199 -1.48 27.13 -20.99
N GLU A 200 -1.70 28.37 -20.96
CA GLU A 200 -2.81 29.25 -20.68
C GLU A 200 -4.11 28.74 -21.33
N ALA A 201 -5.16 28.63 -20.52
CA ALA A 201 -6.53 28.46 -21.00
C ALA A 201 -7.07 29.78 -21.48
N PRO A 202 -7.74 29.86 -22.63
CA PRO A 202 -8.57 31.01 -22.93
C PRO A 202 -9.98 30.82 -22.38
N ALA A 203 -10.38 31.83 -21.62
CA ALA A 203 -11.75 32.15 -21.31
C ALA A 203 -12.55 32.45 -22.58
N ALA A 204 -13.73 31.89 -22.67
CA ALA A 204 -14.82 32.41 -23.49
C ALA A 204 -16.07 32.28 -22.62
N GLU A 205 -16.48 33.26 -22.06
CA GLU A 205 -17.43 34.35 -22.18
C GLU A 205 -18.60 34.09 -23.15
N ALA A 206 -19.78 34.44 -22.61
CA ALA A 206 -21.07 34.72 -23.24
C ALA A 206 -21.98 33.49 -23.38
N ALA A 207 -23.24 33.57 -23.06
CA ALA A 207 -24.16 34.69 -22.85
C ALA A 207 -25.36 34.18 -22.07
N ALA A 208 -25.90 35.05 -21.28
CA ALA A 208 -27.25 35.05 -20.77
C ALA A 208 -28.27 35.18 -21.92
N GLU A 209 -29.38 34.53 -21.75
CA GLU A 209 -30.74 34.97 -22.17
C GLU A 209 -31.67 33.82 -21.79
N ASP A 210 -32.51 34.07 -20.98
CA ASP A 210 -33.77 34.75 -20.88
C ASP A 210 -34.90 33.78 -20.57
N THR A 211 -35.52 34.00 -19.44
CA THR A 211 -36.80 33.47 -19.04
C THR A 211 -37.87 34.03 -19.98
N PRO A 212 -39.03 33.38 -20.15
CA PRO A 212 -40.14 33.89 -19.36
C PRO A 212 -41.04 32.86 -18.73
N ALA A 213 -41.60 33.27 -17.63
CA ALA A 213 -42.74 32.79 -16.95
C ALA A 213 -43.96 32.76 -17.86
N GLU A 214 -44.75 31.69 -17.74
CA GLU A 214 -46.20 31.75 -18.08
C GLU A 214 -47.02 31.14 -16.96
N GLU A 215 -47.72 32.03 -16.33
CA GLU A 215 -48.85 31.79 -15.44
C GLU A 215 -49.96 31.08 -16.22
N GLY A 216 -50.53 30.10 -15.62
CA GLY A 216 -51.78 29.46 -16.08
C GLY A 216 -52.61 29.04 -14.89
N LYS A 217 -53.34 29.99 -14.35
CA LYS A 217 -54.53 29.81 -13.50
C LYS A 217 -55.56 28.91 -14.18
N THR A 218 -56.33 28.28 -13.34
CA THR A 218 -57.79 27.95 -13.35
C THR A 218 -57.97 26.46 -13.02
N ASP A 219 -58.88 25.95 -12.25
CA ASP A 219 -60.04 26.49 -11.54
C ASP A 219 -60.49 25.40 -10.55
N ALA A 220 -61.01 25.84 -9.45
CA ALA A 220 -61.77 25.03 -8.51
C ALA A 220 -63.02 24.45 -9.11
N VAL A 221 -63.32 23.19 -8.83
CA VAL A 221 -64.73 22.70 -8.76
C VAL A 221 -64.87 21.78 -7.56
N GLU A 222 -65.48 22.32 -6.59
CA GLU A 222 -66.25 21.80 -5.48
C GLU A 222 -67.44 21.02 -5.99
N LYS A 223 -67.73 19.83 -5.41
CA LYS A 223 -69.07 19.28 -5.12
C LYS A 223 -68.83 17.91 -4.45
N GLU A 224 -69.06 17.77 -3.17
CA GLU A 224 -70.31 17.51 -2.39
C GLU A 224 -71.13 16.34 -2.88
N ALA A 225 -71.39 15.47 -1.90
CA ALA A 225 -72.54 14.57 -1.67
C ALA A 225 -72.52 13.26 -2.46
N GLU A 226 -72.57 12.09 -1.89
CA GLU A 226 -73.53 11.40 -1.02
C GLU A 226 -72.93 10.12 -0.42
#